data_07e490959ad49e4dd51c1c450256bb03
#
_entry.id   07e490959ad49e4dd51c1c450256bb03
#
_cell.length_a   1.000
_cell.length_b   1.000
_cell.length_c   1.000
_cell.angle_alpha   90.00
_cell.angle_beta   90.00
_cell.angle_gamma   90.00
#
_symmetry.space_group_name_H-M   'P 1'
#
loop_
_entity.id
_entity.type
_entity.pdbx_description
1 polymer ?
#
loop_
_entity_poly.entity_id
_entity_poly.type
_entity_poly.pdbx_seq_one_letter_code
_entity_poly.pdbx_strand_id
1 'polypeptide(L)'
;MIDVLKKLQRGLLCGLFGGLLALIFWQNGWLETWENVTWDWRVRLFAKPAATTDEIRLILLDQQSLDWAESQIGEGWPWPRQLYAFVIDFCQRSGVKALGFDVLFTEFSPRGVDDDAALGQSISQFGAFAGALMLGEGSGNVTTWPDD
;
A
#
# COMPACT_ATOMS: atom_id res chain seq x y z
N MET A 1 52.76 7.41 25.98
CA MET A 1 52.52 7.14 24.55
C MET A 1 51.89 5.76 24.30
N ILE A 2 52.42 4.69 24.88
CA ILE A 2 51.94 3.31 24.76
C ILE A 2 50.50 3.11 25.28
N ASP A 3 50.13 3.76 26.39
CA ASP A 3 48.78 3.62 26.96
C ASP A 3 47.67 4.32 26.14
N VAL A 4 47.99 5.41 25.46
CA VAL A 4 47.11 6.09 24.54
C VAL A 4 46.83 5.22 23.31
N LEU A 5 47.89 4.59 22.80
CA LEU A 5 47.77 3.67 21.65
C LEU A 5 46.89 2.45 21.96
N LYS A 6 47.06 1.84 23.14
CA LYS A 6 46.20 0.74 23.61
C LYS A 6 44.74 1.14 23.81
N LYS A 7 44.48 2.32 24.33
CA LYS A 7 43.13 2.85 24.46
C LYS A 7 42.49 3.09 23.09
N LEU A 8 43.24 3.64 22.15
CA LEU A 8 42.78 3.86 20.78
C LEU A 8 42.45 2.54 20.06
N GLN A 9 43.34 1.53 20.18
CA GLN A 9 43.10 0.20 19.61
C GLN A 9 41.84 -0.48 20.19
N ARG A 10 41.63 -0.39 21.51
CA ARG A 10 40.42 -0.93 22.14
C ARG A 10 39.14 -0.22 21.66
N GLY A 11 39.20 1.09 21.54
CA GLY A 11 38.10 1.88 21.00
C GLY A 11 37.78 1.51 19.56
N LEU A 12 38.80 1.35 18.72
CA LEU A 12 38.64 0.94 17.33
C LEU A 12 38.05 -0.46 17.20
N LEU A 13 38.53 -1.42 18.01
CA LEU A 13 38.01 -2.78 18.02
C LEU A 13 36.52 -2.83 18.47
N CYS A 14 36.18 -2.08 19.52
CA CYS A 14 34.77 -1.99 19.97
C CYS A 14 33.89 -1.34 18.89
N GLY A 15 34.36 -0.30 18.23
CA GLY A 15 33.66 0.37 17.14
C GLY A 15 33.44 -0.55 15.92
N LEU A 16 34.48 -1.28 15.52
CA LEU A 16 34.40 -2.26 14.43
C LEU A 16 33.43 -3.41 14.76
N PHE A 17 33.49 -3.93 15.98
CA PHE A 17 32.59 -4.99 16.42
C PHE A 17 31.13 -4.52 16.47
N GLY A 18 30.89 -3.32 17.02
CA GLY A 18 29.55 -2.72 17.03
C GLY A 18 29.01 -2.46 15.62
N GLY A 19 29.85 -1.95 14.72
CA GLY A 19 29.50 -1.75 13.32
C GLY A 19 29.16 -3.06 12.58
N LEU A 20 29.96 -4.11 12.83
CA LEU A 20 29.72 -5.43 12.25
C LEU A 20 28.39 -6.03 12.74
N LEU A 21 28.11 -5.92 14.04
CA LEU A 21 26.83 -6.38 14.61
C LEU A 21 25.63 -5.60 14.00
N ALA A 22 25.76 -4.30 13.87
CA ALA A 22 24.71 -3.48 13.25
C ALA A 22 24.46 -3.88 11.79
N LEU A 23 25.51 -4.18 11.03
CA LEU A 23 25.38 -4.68 9.66
C LEU A 23 24.69 -6.04 9.60
N ILE A 24 25.05 -6.96 10.51
CA ILE A 24 24.39 -8.28 10.61
C ILE A 24 22.89 -8.12 10.92
N PHE A 25 22.52 -7.24 11.85
CA PHE A 25 21.14 -7.00 12.21
C PHE A 25 20.35 -6.38 11.05
N TRP A 26 20.99 -5.46 10.32
CA TRP A 26 20.39 -4.87 9.13
C TRP A 26 20.16 -5.89 8.02
N GLN A 27 21.15 -6.71 7.69
CA GLN A 27 21.04 -7.74 6.66
C GLN A 27 19.98 -8.82 6.98
N ASN A 28 19.75 -9.12 8.25
CA ASN A 28 18.73 -10.07 8.68
C ASN A 28 17.34 -9.47 8.89
N GLY A 29 17.13 -8.18 8.58
CA GLY A 29 15.84 -7.52 8.72
C GLY A 29 15.39 -7.31 10.17
N TRP A 30 16.22 -7.59 11.17
CA TRP A 30 15.86 -7.45 12.58
C TRP A 30 15.62 -5.99 12.97
N LEU A 31 16.32 -5.06 12.32
CA LEU A 31 16.14 -3.62 12.55
C LEU A 31 14.79 -3.12 12.05
N GLU A 32 14.26 -3.68 10.94
CA GLU A 32 12.95 -3.30 10.40
C GLU A 32 11.82 -3.59 11.38
N THR A 33 11.86 -4.75 12.04
CA THR A 33 10.86 -5.09 13.05
C THR A 33 10.85 -4.07 14.19
N TRP A 34 12.03 -3.68 14.70
CA TRP A 34 12.14 -2.68 15.76
C TRP A 34 11.78 -1.28 15.27
N GLU A 35 12.11 -0.95 14.03
CA GLU A 35 11.72 0.32 13.43
C GLU A 35 10.21 0.44 13.32
N ASN A 36 9.52 -0.59 12.83
CA ASN A 36 8.07 -0.64 12.74
C ASN A 36 7.39 -0.50 14.10
N VAL A 37 7.86 -1.24 15.11
CA VAL A 37 7.33 -1.13 16.48
C VAL A 37 7.53 0.28 17.05
N THR A 38 8.73 0.86 16.88
CA THR A 38 9.01 2.20 17.38
C THR A 38 8.29 3.28 16.56
N TRP A 39 8.04 3.04 15.27
CA TRP A 39 7.24 3.90 14.40
C TRP A 39 5.79 3.96 14.90
N ASP A 40 5.15 2.82 15.09
CA ASP A 40 3.79 2.73 15.60
C ASP A 40 3.63 3.45 16.94
N TRP A 41 4.59 3.24 17.83
CA TRP A 41 4.58 3.91 19.13
C TRP A 41 4.73 5.44 19.01
N ARG A 42 5.63 5.90 18.14
CA ARG A 42 5.81 7.34 17.86
C ARG A 42 4.55 7.95 17.25
N VAL A 43 3.94 7.25 16.27
CA VAL A 43 2.70 7.72 15.64
C VAL A 43 1.60 7.83 16.68
N ARG A 44 1.38 6.83 17.53
CA ARG A 44 0.34 6.86 18.56
C ARG A 44 0.53 8.00 19.58
N LEU A 45 1.78 8.35 19.90
CA LEU A 45 2.07 9.41 20.87
C LEU A 45 2.04 10.82 20.28
N PHE A 46 2.52 10.98 19.05
CA PHE A 46 2.79 12.29 18.49
C PHE A 46 1.89 12.67 17.32
N ALA A 47 1.24 11.70 16.66
CA ALA A 47 0.32 12.01 15.57
C ALA A 47 -0.90 12.74 16.12
N LYS A 48 -1.22 13.86 15.48
CA LYS A 48 -2.43 14.63 15.75
C LYS A 48 -3.26 14.68 14.49
N PRO A 49 -4.59 14.59 14.59
CA PRO A 49 -5.44 14.81 13.44
C PRO A 49 -5.12 16.16 12.80
N ALA A 50 -4.93 16.17 11.49
CA ALA A 50 -4.84 17.41 10.74
C ALA A 50 -6.23 18.05 10.62
N ALA A 51 -6.29 19.35 10.32
CA ALA A 51 -7.56 20.05 10.11
C ALA A 51 -8.42 19.43 9.01
N THR A 52 -7.77 18.77 8.03
CA THR A 52 -8.42 18.11 6.89
C THR A 52 -8.78 16.63 7.15
N THR A 53 -8.47 16.08 8.32
CA THR A 53 -8.75 14.67 8.64
C THR A 53 -10.25 14.36 8.57
N ASP A 54 -11.08 15.31 8.93
CA ASP A 54 -12.55 15.16 8.87
C ASP A 54 -13.10 15.14 7.44
N GLU A 55 -12.31 15.55 6.46
CA GLU A 55 -12.68 15.50 5.04
C GLU A 55 -12.36 14.14 4.39
N ILE A 56 -11.58 13.31 5.08
CA ILE A 56 -11.20 11.98 4.60
C ILE A 56 -12.23 10.97 5.07
N ARG A 57 -12.73 10.15 4.15
CA ARG A 57 -13.61 9.01 4.46
C ARG A 57 -12.94 7.74 3.99
N LEU A 58 -12.89 6.75 4.87
CA LEU A 58 -12.37 5.42 4.57
C LEU A 58 -13.54 4.47 4.39
N ILE A 59 -13.61 3.81 3.24
CA ILE A 59 -14.55 2.73 2.95
C ILE A 59 -13.78 1.43 3.02
N LEU A 60 -14.14 0.58 3.95
CA LEU A 60 -13.49 -0.72 4.14
C LEU A 60 -14.32 -1.81 3.46
N LEU A 61 -13.64 -2.64 2.68
CA LEU A 61 -14.17 -3.88 2.16
C LEU A 61 -13.73 -5.00 3.11
N ASP A 62 -14.58 -5.32 4.07
CA ASP A 62 -14.33 -6.33 5.08
C ASP A 62 -15.12 -7.62 4.81
N GLN A 63 -14.92 -8.64 5.64
CA GLN A 63 -15.62 -9.92 5.50
C GLN A 63 -17.13 -9.76 5.53
N GLN A 64 -17.67 -8.85 6.34
CA GLN A 64 -19.11 -8.61 6.41
C GLN A 64 -19.65 -8.06 5.09
N SER A 65 -18.89 -7.20 4.41
CA SER A 65 -19.23 -6.69 3.08
C SER A 65 -19.27 -7.79 2.04
N LEU A 66 -18.33 -8.74 2.10
CA LEU A 66 -18.27 -9.90 1.20
C LEU A 66 -19.47 -10.83 1.44
N ASP A 67 -19.74 -11.20 2.68
CA ASP A 67 -20.84 -12.08 3.05
C ASP A 67 -22.20 -11.45 2.68
N TRP A 68 -22.32 -10.12 2.85
CA TRP A 68 -23.50 -9.38 2.44
C TRP A 68 -23.70 -9.43 0.91
N ALA A 69 -22.65 -9.18 0.15
CA ALA A 69 -22.73 -9.20 -1.31
C ALA A 69 -23.10 -10.60 -1.84
N GLU A 70 -22.50 -11.65 -1.28
CA GLU A 70 -22.84 -13.02 -1.65
C GLU A 70 -24.29 -13.35 -1.33
N SER A 71 -24.78 -12.95 -0.14
CA SER A 71 -26.14 -13.28 0.30
C SER A 71 -27.23 -12.44 -0.36
N GLN A 72 -26.98 -11.16 -0.66
CA GLN A 72 -28.00 -10.23 -1.14
C GLN A 72 -28.00 -10.04 -2.67
N ILE A 73 -26.85 -10.09 -3.29
CA ILE A 73 -26.72 -9.87 -4.74
C ILE A 73 -26.13 -11.06 -5.49
N GLY A 74 -25.76 -12.12 -4.77
CA GLY A 74 -25.21 -13.36 -5.36
C GLY A 74 -23.79 -13.21 -5.88
N GLU A 75 -23.05 -12.17 -5.46
CA GLU A 75 -21.71 -11.87 -5.93
C GLU A 75 -20.65 -12.27 -4.90
N GLY A 76 -19.97 -13.39 -5.19
CA GLY A 76 -18.82 -13.84 -4.40
C GLY A 76 -17.54 -13.11 -4.77
N TRP A 77 -16.50 -13.27 -3.94
CA TRP A 77 -15.16 -12.76 -4.22
C TRP A 77 -14.44 -13.62 -5.27
N PRO A 78 -13.69 -13.03 -6.21
CA PRO A 78 -13.48 -11.59 -6.43
C PRO A 78 -14.68 -10.91 -7.11
N TRP A 79 -15.00 -9.72 -6.64
CA TRP A 79 -16.10 -8.95 -7.19
C TRP A 79 -15.86 -8.53 -8.65
N PRO A 80 -16.94 -8.45 -9.46
CA PRO A 80 -16.85 -7.88 -10.81
C PRO A 80 -16.36 -6.44 -10.76
N ARG A 81 -15.63 -6.05 -11.80
CA ARG A 81 -15.13 -4.68 -11.97
C ARG A 81 -16.27 -3.65 -11.98
N GLN A 82 -17.40 -4.05 -12.50
CA GLN A 82 -18.61 -3.22 -12.55
C GLN A 82 -19.10 -2.79 -11.16
N LEU A 83 -18.91 -3.60 -10.11
CA LEU A 83 -19.27 -3.19 -8.75
C LEU A 83 -18.37 -2.03 -8.27
N TYR A 84 -17.09 -2.08 -8.58
CA TYR A 84 -16.18 -0.98 -8.28
C TYR A 84 -16.51 0.28 -9.10
N ALA A 85 -16.94 0.11 -10.36
CA ALA A 85 -17.43 1.21 -11.18
C ALA A 85 -18.63 1.90 -10.52
N PHE A 86 -19.60 1.15 -9.99
CA PHE A 86 -20.74 1.71 -9.26
C PHE A 86 -20.32 2.48 -8.00
N VAL A 87 -19.28 2.01 -7.28
CA VAL A 87 -18.74 2.74 -6.11
C VAL A 87 -18.14 4.07 -6.56
N ILE A 88 -17.37 4.08 -7.66
CA ILE A 88 -16.78 5.31 -8.22
C ILE A 88 -17.88 6.29 -8.64
N ASP A 89 -18.90 5.83 -9.35
CA ASP A 89 -20.01 6.66 -9.79
C ASP A 89 -20.82 7.22 -8.61
N PHE A 90 -20.99 6.44 -7.56
CA PHE A 90 -21.61 6.91 -6.33
C PHE A 90 -20.77 8.01 -5.68
N CYS A 91 -19.46 7.84 -5.57
CA CYS A 91 -18.54 8.85 -5.03
C CYS A 91 -18.59 10.14 -5.85
N GLN A 92 -18.60 10.01 -7.18
CA GLN A 92 -18.70 11.17 -8.09
C GLN A 92 -20.01 11.95 -7.87
N ARG A 93 -21.13 11.27 -7.83
CA ARG A 93 -22.43 11.90 -7.58
C ARG A 93 -22.55 12.51 -6.19
N SER A 94 -21.82 11.98 -5.23
CA SER A 94 -21.76 12.50 -3.86
C SER A 94 -20.81 13.70 -3.69
N GLY A 95 -20.14 14.14 -4.77
CA GLY A 95 -19.26 15.30 -4.75
C GLY A 95 -17.90 15.04 -4.12
N VAL A 96 -17.45 13.77 -4.07
CA VAL A 96 -16.10 13.41 -3.63
C VAL A 96 -15.09 14.02 -4.60
N LYS A 97 -14.08 14.70 -4.07
CA LYS A 97 -13.09 15.45 -4.86
C LYS A 97 -11.95 14.57 -5.39
N ALA A 98 -11.57 13.55 -4.64
CA ALA A 98 -10.53 12.61 -5.02
C ALA A 98 -10.83 11.24 -4.41
N LEU A 99 -10.47 10.16 -5.11
CA LEU A 99 -10.73 8.80 -4.70
C LEU A 99 -9.45 7.97 -4.85
N GLY A 100 -9.13 7.19 -3.81
CA GLY A 100 -8.03 6.25 -3.84
C GLY A 100 -8.53 4.83 -3.61
N PHE A 101 -8.08 3.89 -4.43
CA PHE A 101 -8.33 2.46 -4.24
C PHE A 101 -7.04 1.75 -3.83
N ASP A 102 -7.08 1.07 -2.69
CA ASP A 102 -6.05 0.11 -2.27
C ASP A 102 -6.52 -1.30 -2.63
N VAL A 103 -6.79 -1.50 -3.92
CA VAL A 103 -7.18 -2.78 -4.51
C VAL A 103 -6.31 -3.04 -5.73
N LEU A 104 -5.67 -4.21 -5.76
CA LEU A 104 -4.84 -4.63 -6.87
C LEU A 104 -5.67 -5.43 -7.87
N PHE A 105 -5.67 -4.97 -9.12
CA PHE A 105 -6.24 -5.68 -10.26
C PHE A 105 -5.10 -6.28 -11.09
N THR A 106 -4.69 -7.50 -10.75
CA THR A 106 -3.51 -8.16 -11.34
C THR A 106 -3.82 -8.96 -12.60
N GLU A 107 -5.09 -9.23 -12.87
CA GLU A 107 -5.55 -10.06 -13.97
C GLU A 107 -6.74 -9.41 -14.66
N PHE A 108 -6.99 -9.81 -15.91
CA PHE A 108 -8.21 -9.45 -16.62
C PHE A 108 -9.44 -9.98 -15.87
N SER A 109 -10.55 -9.28 -15.99
CA SER A 109 -11.78 -9.75 -15.37
C SER A 109 -12.20 -11.11 -15.95
N PRO A 110 -12.53 -12.10 -15.10
CA PRO A 110 -13.11 -13.37 -15.57
C PRO A 110 -14.48 -13.19 -16.24
N ARG A 111 -15.09 -12.02 -16.11
CA ARG A 111 -16.37 -11.66 -16.73
C ARG A 111 -16.23 -11.00 -18.10
N GLY A 112 -15.01 -10.84 -18.58
CA GLY A 112 -14.71 -10.34 -19.92
C GLY A 112 -14.31 -8.86 -19.97
N VAL A 113 -13.98 -8.44 -21.19
CA VAL A 113 -13.43 -7.11 -21.49
C VAL A 113 -14.41 -5.98 -21.13
N ASP A 114 -15.71 -6.22 -21.26
CA ASP A 114 -16.72 -5.21 -20.98
C ASP A 114 -16.76 -4.84 -19.47
N ASP A 115 -16.45 -5.80 -18.60
CA ASP A 115 -16.37 -5.57 -17.15
C ASP A 115 -15.15 -4.71 -16.80
N ASP A 116 -13.99 -4.98 -17.40
CA ASP A 116 -12.80 -4.13 -17.26
C ASP A 116 -13.02 -2.75 -17.86
N ALA A 117 -13.68 -2.67 -19.03
CA ALA A 117 -14.00 -1.41 -19.69
C ALA A 117 -14.93 -0.53 -18.85
N ALA A 118 -15.92 -1.11 -18.16
CA ALA A 118 -16.83 -0.38 -17.27
C ALA A 118 -16.05 0.31 -16.14
N LEU A 119 -15.11 -0.39 -15.51
CA LEU A 119 -14.25 0.20 -14.47
C LEU A 119 -13.37 1.31 -15.04
N GLY A 120 -12.70 1.06 -16.17
CA GLY A 120 -11.85 2.04 -16.85
C GLY A 120 -12.62 3.32 -17.21
N GLN A 121 -13.84 3.19 -17.71
CA GLN A 121 -14.69 4.32 -18.05
C GLN A 121 -15.06 5.15 -16.79
N SER A 122 -15.47 4.52 -15.69
CA SER A 122 -15.80 5.24 -14.46
C SER A 122 -14.59 5.95 -13.87
N ILE A 123 -13.41 5.33 -13.91
CA ILE A 123 -12.14 5.96 -13.49
C ILE A 123 -11.84 7.20 -14.35
N SER A 124 -11.94 7.05 -15.67
CA SER A 124 -11.69 8.15 -16.61
C SER A 124 -12.63 9.33 -16.41
N GLN A 125 -13.92 9.05 -16.16
CA GLN A 125 -14.93 10.07 -15.92
C GLN A 125 -14.75 10.79 -14.58
N PHE A 126 -14.32 10.06 -13.54
CA PHE A 126 -14.05 10.65 -12.23
C PHE A 126 -12.82 11.56 -12.26
N GLY A 127 -11.78 11.22 -12.98
CA GLY A 127 -10.58 12.01 -13.25
C GLY A 127 -9.58 12.08 -12.09
N ALA A 128 -10.00 12.39 -10.86
CA ALA A 128 -9.12 12.51 -9.69
C ALA A 128 -9.00 11.18 -8.93
N PHE A 129 -8.53 10.14 -9.63
CA PHE A 129 -8.43 8.76 -9.12
C PHE A 129 -6.97 8.33 -8.93
N ALA A 130 -6.70 7.60 -7.84
CA ALA A 130 -5.44 6.95 -7.57
C ALA A 130 -5.69 5.46 -7.28
N GLY A 131 -5.01 4.58 -7.99
CA GLY A 131 -5.08 3.14 -7.79
C GLY A 131 -3.76 2.57 -7.27
N ALA A 132 -3.82 1.46 -6.55
CA ALA A 132 -2.64 0.70 -6.17
C ALA A 132 -2.04 0.01 -7.40
N LEU A 133 -0.71 0.05 -7.53
CA LEU A 133 0.05 -0.62 -8.57
C LEU A 133 1.13 -1.49 -7.94
N MET A 134 1.27 -2.72 -8.41
CA MET A 134 2.36 -3.60 -8.04
C MET A 134 3.35 -3.70 -9.20
N LEU A 135 4.57 -3.23 -8.97
CA LEU A 135 5.67 -3.45 -9.90
C LEU A 135 6.27 -4.83 -9.59
N GLY A 136 6.03 -5.80 -10.45
CA GLY A 136 6.65 -7.11 -10.34
C GLY A 136 8.10 -7.07 -10.82
N GLU A 137 9.00 -7.71 -10.10
CA GLU A 137 10.34 -8.06 -10.60
C GLU A 137 10.21 -9.25 -11.56
N GLY A 138 9.54 -9.06 -12.68
CA GLY A 138 9.34 -10.07 -13.69
C GLY A 138 10.50 -10.09 -14.67
N SER A 139 11.29 -11.14 -14.66
CA SER A 139 12.16 -11.46 -15.77
C SER A 139 11.31 -11.71 -17.02
N GLY A 140 11.24 -10.75 -17.92
CA GLY A 140 11.01 -11.04 -19.32
C GLY A 140 9.73 -10.64 -20.01
N ASN A 141 8.72 -10.09 -19.34
CA ASN A 141 7.63 -9.41 -20.06
C ASN A 141 7.72 -7.91 -19.79
N VAL A 142 8.34 -7.21 -20.72
CA VAL A 142 8.21 -5.76 -20.80
C VAL A 142 6.76 -5.51 -21.22
N THR A 143 5.91 -5.26 -20.24
CA THR A 143 4.58 -4.71 -20.51
C THR A 143 4.82 -3.27 -20.94
N THR A 144 4.86 -3.04 -22.23
CA THR A 144 4.79 -1.67 -22.75
C THR A 144 3.42 -1.14 -22.37
N TRP A 145 3.40 0.06 -21.77
CA TRP A 145 2.16 0.78 -21.60
C TRP A 145 1.48 0.91 -22.97
N PRO A 146 0.16 0.75 -23.06
CA PRO A 146 -0.53 1.01 -24.31
C PRO A 146 -0.17 2.43 -24.76
N ASP A 147 0.31 2.56 -25.98
CA ASP A 147 0.40 3.85 -26.63
C ASP A 147 -1.03 4.39 -26.74
N ASP A 148 -1.27 5.64 -26.36
CA ASP A 148 -2.56 6.32 -26.35
C ASP A 148 -3.32 6.26 -27.68
#